data_9aedd35847e6689df94d29dc0fe1f7f3
#
_entry.id   9aedd35847e6689df94d29dc0fe1f7f3
#
_cell.length_a   1.000
_cell.length_b   1.000
_cell.length_c   1.000
_cell.angle_alpha   90.00
_cell.angle_beta   90.00
_cell.angle_gamma   90.00
#
_symmetry.space_group_name_H-M   'P 1'
#
loop_
_entity.id
_entity.type
_entity.pdbx_description
1 polymer ?
#
loop_
_entity_poly.entity_id
_entity_poly.type
_entity_poly.pdbx_seq_one_letter_code
_entity_poly.pdbx_strand_id
1 'polypeptide(L)'
;MAPRYEDFRKHYYRLFKYIKANYGEDHPILCVATKTHEYLFNYVRDLVNNCDMENVHYLGYCPAQHLHTDEDLGADVHPNYNGQQKKAYSIIPYIATITGWGLQDMPVK
;
A
#
# COMPACT_ATOMS: atom_id res chain seq x y z
N MET A 1 12.64 14.39 11.19
CA MET A 1 13.32 14.70 9.93
C MET A 1 13.18 13.54 8.96
N ALA A 2 12.83 13.83 7.72
CA ALA A 2 12.69 12.79 6.70
C ALA A 2 14.05 12.21 6.33
N PRO A 3 14.13 10.88 6.08
CA PRO A 3 15.35 10.29 5.57
C PRO A 3 15.63 10.78 4.15
N ARG A 4 16.88 10.66 3.71
CA ARG A 4 17.20 10.99 2.33
C ARG A 4 16.52 10.01 1.39
N TYR A 5 15.99 10.53 0.29
CA TYR A 5 15.27 9.70 -0.68
C TYR A 5 16.13 8.53 -1.20
N GLU A 6 17.40 8.78 -1.48
CA GLU A 6 18.30 7.75 -2.01
C GLU A 6 18.46 6.58 -1.04
N ASP A 7 18.60 6.86 0.25
CA ASP A 7 18.72 5.81 1.26
C ASP A 7 17.40 5.05 1.41
N PHE A 8 16.29 5.77 1.41
CA PHE A 8 14.96 5.20 1.49
C PHE A 8 14.70 4.25 0.31
N ARG A 9 14.97 4.72 -0.91
CA ARG A 9 14.81 3.94 -2.13
C ARG A 9 15.67 2.67 -2.11
N LYS A 10 16.91 2.79 -1.68
CA LYS A 10 17.86 1.68 -1.61
C LYS A 10 17.33 0.54 -0.74
N HIS A 11 16.78 0.86 0.42
CA HIS A 11 16.23 -0.13 1.33
C HIS A 11 14.98 -0.79 0.76
N TYR A 12 14.10 -0.01 0.12
CA TYR A 12 12.91 -0.56 -0.52
C TYR A 12 13.25 -1.49 -1.68
N TYR A 13 14.20 -1.10 -2.53
CA TYR A 13 14.61 -1.95 -3.65
C TYR A 13 15.26 -3.24 -3.18
N ARG A 14 15.96 -3.21 -2.07
CA ARG A 14 16.51 -4.39 -1.45
C ARG A 14 15.40 -5.34 -1.01
N LEU A 15 14.35 -4.80 -0.41
CA LEU A 15 13.18 -5.57 -0.01
C LEU A 15 12.48 -6.17 -1.23
N PHE A 16 12.31 -5.40 -2.29
CA PHE A 16 11.70 -5.90 -3.52
C PHE A 16 12.49 -7.05 -4.11
N LYS A 17 13.80 -6.92 -4.18
CA LYS A 17 14.68 -7.99 -4.67
C LYS A 17 14.58 -9.24 -3.83
N TYR A 18 14.50 -9.08 -2.51
CA TYR A 18 14.33 -10.21 -1.60
C TYR A 18 13.02 -10.94 -1.87
N ILE A 19 11.93 -10.20 -2.02
CA ILE A 19 10.62 -10.78 -2.29
C ILE A 19 10.65 -11.53 -3.64
N LYS A 20 11.18 -10.91 -4.69
CA LYS A 20 11.27 -11.52 -6.01
C LYS A 20 12.14 -12.76 -6.01
N ALA A 21 13.23 -12.76 -5.26
CA ALA A 21 14.13 -13.91 -5.17
C ALA A 21 13.47 -15.11 -4.47
N ASN A 22 12.58 -14.85 -3.51
CA ASN A 22 11.94 -15.92 -2.74
C ASN A 22 10.61 -16.38 -3.31
N TYR A 23 9.91 -15.54 -4.06
CA TYR A 23 8.56 -15.84 -4.54
C TYR A 23 8.44 -15.82 -6.07
N GLY A 24 9.47 -15.37 -6.78
CA GLY A 24 9.48 -15.32 -8.23
C GLY A 24 9.57 -13.90 -8.78
N GLU A 25 10.17 -13.76 -9.95
CA GLU A 25 10.40 -12.46 -10.59
C GLU A 25 9.08 -11.73 -10.89
N ASP A 26 8.03 -12.48 -11.19
CA ASP A 26 6.72 -11.92 -11.53
C ASP A 26 5.80 -11.74 -10.32
N HIS A 27 6.28 -12.07 -9.13
CA HIS A 27 5.45 -11.96 -7.94
C HIS A 27 5.02 -10.50 -7.73
N PRO A 28 3.70 -10.23 -7.62
CA PRO A 28 3.23 -8.86 -7.50
C PRO A 28 3.58 -8.24 -6.15
N ILE A 29 3.94 -6.98 -6.17
CA ILE A 29 4.19 -6.19 -4.97
C ILE A 29 3.32 -4.95 -5.06
N LEU A 30 2.48 -4.73 -4.06
CA LEU A 30 1.68 -3.52 -3.94
C LEU A 30 2.18 -2.70 -2.76
N CYS A 31 2.69 -1.53 -3.04
CA CYS A 31 3.14 -0.60 -2.02
C CYS A 31 2.00 0.35 -1.68
N VAL A 32 1.46 0.22 -0.48
CA VAL A 32 0.39 1.09 0.00
C VAL A 32 0.99 2.12 0.94
N ALA A 33 0.93 3.38 0.54
CA ALA A 33 1.44 4.48 1.35
C ALA A 33 0.29 5.34 1.82
N THR A 34 0.23 5.60 3.12
CA THR A 34 -0.78 6.48 3.69
C THR A 34 -0.25 7.91 3.77
N LYS A 35 -1.12 8.88 3.55
CA LYS A 35 -0.74 10.28 3.61
C LYS A 35 -0.76 10.80 5.05
N THR A 36 -0.05 10.11 5.94
CA THR A 36 0.18 10.57 7.30
C THR A 36 1.44 11.42 7.39
N HIS A 37 2.45 11.04 6.60
CA HIS A 37 3.68 11.82 6.44
C HIS A 37 3.88 12.05 4.95
N GLU A 38 3.98 13.30 4.56
CA GLU A 38 4.03 13.67 3.15
C GLU A 38 5.24 13.08 2.44
N TYR A 39 6.40 13.02 3.10
CA TYR A 39 7.59 12.46 2.49
C TYR A 39 7.41 10.97 2.17
N LEU A 40 6.75 10.23 3.05
CA LEU A 40 6.53 8.80 2.86
C LEU A 40 5.66 8.54 1.64
N PHE A 41 4.58 9.30 1.53
CA PHE A 41 3.66 9.22 0.39
C PHE A 41 4.40 9.50 -0.93
N ASN A 42 5.19 10.57 -0.97
CA ASN A 42 5.90 10.98 -2.17
C ASN A 42 7.07 10.05 -2.50
N TYR A 43 7.82 9.61 -1.50
CA TYR A 43 8.97 8.73 -1.70
C TYR A 43 8.56 7.37 -2.26
N VAL A 44 7.51 6.78 -1.70
CA VAL A 44 7.04 5.47 -2.17
C VAL A 44 6.50 5.59 -3.59
N ARG A 45 5.74 6.63 -3.89
CA ARG A 45 5.27 6.88 -5.25
C ARG A 45 6.44 6.99 -6.23
N ASP A 46 7.44 7.77 -5.90
CA ASP A 46 8.55 8.03 -6.79
C ASP A 46 9.42 6.79 -7.00
N LEU A 47 9.69 6.03 -5.93
CA LEU A 47 10.51 4.82 -6.07
C LEU A 47 9.80 3.73 -6.87
N VAL A 48 8.47 3.64 -6.80
CA VAL A 48 7.72 2.70 -7.63
C VAL A 48 7.70 3.16 -9.08
N ASN A 49 7.47 4.46 -9.33
CA ASN A 49 7.46 5.00 -10.68
C ASN A 49 8.81 4.86 -11.40
N ASN A 50 9.90 4.87 -10.64
CA ASN A 50 11.24 4.74 -11.20
C ASN A 50 11.80 3.32 -11.09
N CYS A 51 10.98 2.37 -10.64
CA CYS A 51 11.39 0.98 -10.48
C CYS A 51 11.35 0.27 -11.82
N ASP A 52 12.43 -0.43 -12.18
CA ASP A 52 12.50 -1.21 -13.41
C ASP A 52 12.14 -2.69 -13.20
N MET A 53 11.74 -3.06 -11.99
CA MET A 53 11.23 -4.40 -11.71
C MET A 53 9.79 -4.50 -12.17
N GLU A 54 9.42 -5.66 -12.71
CA GLU A 54 8.07 -5.90 -13.18
C GLU A 54 7.11 -6.13 -12.01
N ASN A 55 5.85 -5.77 -12.23
CA ASN A 55 4.74 -6.08 -11.31
C ASN A 55 4.91 -5.47 -9.93
N VAL A 56 5.47 -4.27 -9.87
CA VAL A 56 5.55 -3.44 -8.66
C VAL A 56 4.59 -2.27 -8.83
N HIS A 57 3.67 -2.11 -7.89
CA HIS A 57 2.57 -1.16 -8.00
C HIS A 57 2.49 -0.25 -6.79
N TYR A 58 1.89 0.90 -6.97
CA TYR A 58 1.73 1.90 -5.92
C TYR A 58 0.25 2.23 -5.73
N LEU A 59 -0.17 2.30 -4.48
CA LEU A 59 -1.47 2.81 -4.09
C LEU A 59 -1.31 3.85 -2.99
N GLY A 60 -1.65 5.09 -3.31
CA GLY A 60 -1.70 6.15 -2.31
C GLY A 60 -3.01 6.10 -1.56
N TYR A 61 -2.96 5.90 -0.25
CA TYR A 61 -4.13 5.83 0.60
C TYR A 61 -4.23 7.08 1.45
N CYS A 62 -5.33 7.81 1.30
CA CYS A 62 -5.58 9.02 2.06
C CYS A 62 -6.73 8.78 3.04
N PRO A 63 -6.45 8.64 4.35
CA PRO A 63 -7.50 8.37 5.34
C PRO A 63 -8.64 9.37 5.32
N ALA A 64 -8.34 10.64 5.04
CA ALA A 64 -9.37 11.67 4.98
C ALA A 64 -10.38 11.43 3.87
N GLN A 65 -10.03 10.65 2.85
CA GLN A 65 -10.93 10.33 1.74
C GLN A 65 -11.64 8.99 1.93
N HIS A 66 -11.08 8.09 2.72
CA HIS A 66 -11.54 6.72 2.84
C HIS A 66 -12.16 6.41 4.19
N LEU A 67 -11.75 7.10 5.24
CA LEU A 67 -12.30 6.99 6.59
C LEU A 67 -13.09 8.27 6.85
N HIS A 68 -14.39 8.17 6.99
CA HIS A 68 -15.27 9.33 6.87
C HIS A 68 -15.81 9.87 8.18
N THR A 69 -15.68 9.12 9.27
CA THR A 69 -16.28 9.53 10.54
C THR A 69 -15.41 9.11 11.72
N ASP A 70 -15.65 9.73 12.87
CA ASP A 70 -15.01 9.35 14.13
C ASP A 70 -15.34 7.91 14.53
N GLU A 71 -16.43 7.37 14.02
CA GLU A 71 -16.83 5.98 14.26
C GLU A 71 -15.84 4.97 13.65
N ASP A 72 -15.04 5.41 12.69
CA ASP A 72 -14.05 4.58 12.03
C ASP A 72 -12.69 4.61 12.72
N LEU A 73 -12.52 5.46 13.73
CA LEU A 73 -11.23 5.72 14.37
C LEU A 73 -11.21 5.24 15.80
N GLY A 74 -10.10 4.65 16.20
CA GLY A 74 -9.84 4.25 17.57
C GLY A 74 -8.80 5.16 18.23
N ALA A 75 -7.99 4.60 19.13
CA ALA A 75 -6.98 5.33 19.84
C ALA A 75 -5.96 5.98 18.89
N ASP A 76 -5.55 7.22 19.21
CA ASP A 76 -4.56 7.98 18.43
C ASP A 76 -4.93 8.13 16.95
N VAL A 77 -6.22 8.25 16.66
CA VAL A 77 -6.79 8.36 15.31
C VAL A 77 -6.40 7.23 14.37
N HIS A 78 -6.01 6.09 14.92
CA HIS A 78 -5.81 4.88 14.13
C HIS A 78 -7.16 4.26 13.78
N PRO A 79 -7.29 3.59 12.64
CA PRO A 79 -8.54 2.93 12.27
C PRO A 79 -8.94 1.88 13.30
N ASN A 80 -10.21 1.90 13.71
CA ASN A 80 -10.78 0.84 14.53
C ASN A 80 -11.23 -0.32 13.62
N TYR A 81 -12.00 -1.27 14.14
CA TYR A 81 -12.47 -2.42 13.35
C TYR A 81 -13.22 -1.98 12.08
N ASN A 82 -14.14 -1.02 12.22
CA ASN A 82 -14.89 -0.50 11.07
C ASN A 82 -13.98 0.21 10.07
N GLY A 83 -13.05 1.02 10.57
CA GLY A 83 -12.07 1.71 9.73
C GLY A 83 -11.16 0.74 8.99
N GLN A 84 -10.72 -0.33 9.65
CA GLN A 84 -9.89 -1.35 9.02
C GLN A 84 -10.65 -2.09 7.92
N GLN A 85 -11.94 -2.39 8.12
CA GLN A 85 -12.77 -3.00 7.09
C GLN A 85 -12.91 -2.09 5.87
N LYS A 86 -13.17 -0.81 6.07
CA LYS A 86 -13.27 0.16 4.98
C LYS A 86 -11.96 0.25 4.20
N LYS A 87 -10.84 0.27 4.92
CA LYS A 87 -9.52 0.28 4.31
C LYS A 87 -9.31 -0.97 3.46
N ALA A 88 -9.64 -2.14 4.00
CA ALA A 88 -9.52 -3.40 3.26
C ALA A 88 -10.37 -3.39 1.99
N TYR A 89 -11.62 -2.98 2.08
CA TYR A 89 -12.50 -2.92 0.92
C TYR A 89 -12.01 -1.95 -0.15
N SER A 90 -11.36 -0.87 0.24
CA SER A 90 -10.82 0.08 -0.73
C SER A 90 -9.56 -0.46 -1.44
N ILE A 91 -8.84 -1.40 -0.82
CA ILE A 91 -7.61 -1.97 -1.37
C ILE A 91 -7.87 -3.23 -2.21
N ILE A 92 -8.88 -4.03 -1.84
CA ILE A 92 -9.16 -5.33 -2.47
C ILE A 92 -9.29 -5.24 -4.00
N PRO A 93 -10.02 -4.27 -4.60
CA PRO A 93 -10.10 -4.18 -6.05
C PRO A 93 -8.74 -4.04 -6.72
N TYR A 94 -7.81 -3.33 -6.11
CA TYR A 94 -6.45 -3.16 -6.63
C TYR A 94 -5.70 -4.49 -6.59
N ILE A 95 -5.83 -5.24 -5.48
CA ILE A 95 -5.21 -6.56 -5.35
C ILE A 95 -5.77 -7.51 -6.41
N ALA A 96 -7.08 -7.52 -6.60
CA ALA A 96 -7.73 -8.36 -7.60
C ALA A 96 -7.24 -8.03 -9.01
N THR A 97 -7.09 -6.75 -9.34
CA THR A 97 -6.59 -6.31 -10.64
C THR A 97 -5.16 -6.75 -10.88
N ILE A 98 -4.31 -6.61 -9.87
CA ILE A 98 -2.89 -6.93 -9.96
C ILE A 98 -2.66 -8.44 -10.07
N THR A 99 -3.43 -9.21 -9.31
CA THR A 99 -3.22 -10.67 -9.21
C THR A 99 -4.09 -11.47 -10.17
N GLY A 100 -5.17 -10.89 -10.65
CA GLY A 100 -6.17 -11.62 -11.43
C GLY A 100 -7.07 -12.50 -10.57
N TRP A 101 -7.00 -12.38 -9.24
CA TRP A 101 -7.85 -13.15 -8.33
C TRP A 101 -9.28 -12.64 -8.37
N GLY A 102 -10.24 -13.56 -8.25
CA GLY A 102 -11.65 -13.18 -8.22
C GLY A 102 -12.06 -12.53 -6.91
N LEU A 103 -13.19 -11.82 -6.95
CA LEU A 103 -13.76 -11.13 -5.78
C LEU A 103 -14.95 -11.87 -5.18
N GLN A 104 -15.24 -13.06 -5.69
CA GLN A 104 -16.50 -13.76 -5.41
C GLN A 104 -16.67 -14.22 -3.96
N ASP A 105 -15.58 -14.37 -3.23
CA ASP A 105 -15.63 -14.84 -1.85
C ASP A 105 -15.51 -13.73 -0.82
N MET A 106 -15.72 -12.49 -1.24
CA MET A 106 -15.67 -11.37 -0.30
C MET A 106 -16.82 -11.44 0.70
N PRO A 107 -16.52 -11.36 2.00
CA PRO A 107 -17.58 -11.27 2.99
C PRO A 107 -18.36 -9.99 2.82
N VAL A 108 -19.66 -10.11 2.72
CA VAL A 108 -20.56 -8.97 2.61
C VAL A 108 -21.12 -8.68 4.00
N LYS A 109 -20.80 -7.53 4.50
CA LYS A 109 -21.35 -7.10 5.77
C LYS A 109 -21.83 -5.66 5.68
#